data_9cbc755e5e241855c8497c7e516e062e
#
_entry.id   9cbc755e5e241855c8497c7e516e062e
#
_cell.length_a   1.000
_cell.length_b   1.000
_cell.length_c   1.000
_cell.angle_alpha   90.00
_cell.angle_beta   90.00
_cell.angle_gamma   90.00
#
_symmetry.space_group_name_H-M   'P 1'
#
loop_
_entity.id
_entity.type
_entity.pdbx_description
1 polymer ?
#
loop_
_entity_poly.entity_id
_entity_poly.type
_entity_poly.pdbx_seq_one_letter_code
_entity_poly.pdbx_strand_id
1 'polypeptide(L)'
;MIELENITKTIGGKVILDNLSLRIDQGDLVAIVGKSGSGKSTLLNLLGLIDDDYSGRYEIFGQTNLAVNSAKSQTIIREHISYLFQNFALIDDETVEYNLMLALKYVKLSKKDKLKKLEEILERVGLSATLHQKVSELSGGEQQRIAVARAILKPSQLILADEPTGSLDPENRDLVLKFLLEMNREGKTVIIVTHDAYVAQQCHRIIELGEGK
;
A
#
# COMPACT_ATOMS: atom_id res chain seq x y z
N MET A 1 9.84 4.50 12.64
CA MET A 1 8.89 3.38 12.40
C MET A 1 9.49 2.31 11.51
N ILE A 2 10.18 2.68 10.45
CA ILE A 2 10.92 1.82 9.52
C ILE A 2 12.36 2.26 9.50
N GLU A 3 13.31 1.30 9.58
CA GLU A 3 14.73 1.56 9.46
C GLU A 3 15.40 0.45 8.65
N LEU A 4 16.06 0.85 7.58
CA LEU A 4 16.88 -0.01 6.73
C LEU A 4 18.34 0.40 6.89
N GLU A 5 19.22 -0.57 7.14
CA GLU A 5 20.67 -0.35 7.24
C GLU A 5 21.40 -1.31 6.31
N ASN A 6 22.12 -0.74 5.34
CA ASN A 6 22.98 -1.45 4.38
C ASN A 6 22.24 -2.60 3.66
N ILE A 7 20.99 -2.38 3.25
CA ILE A 7 20.19 -3.38 2.55
C ILE A 7 20.75 -3.58 1.14
N THR A 8 21.11 -4.83 0.85
CA THR A 8 21.50 -5.27 -0.49
C THR A 8 20.59 -6.42 -0.92
N LYS A 9 19.99 -6.30 -2.10
CA LYS A 9 19.11 -7.29 -2.72
C LYS A 9 19.58 -7.62 -4.12
N THR A 10 19.74 -8.92 -4.41
CA THR A 10 20.13 -9.44 -5.71
C THR A 10 19.02 -10.32 -6.28
N ILE A 11 18.67 -10.15 -7.55
CA ILE A 11 17.72 -11.00 -8.27
C ILE A 11 18.37 -11.47 -9.56
N GLY A 12 18.43 -12.79 -9.77
CA GLY A 12 19.04 -13.37 -10.99
C GLY A 12 20.49 -12.94 -11.23
N GLY A 13 21.27 -12.72 -10.16
CA GLY A 13 22.66 -12.27 -10.24
C GLY A 13 22.83 -10.76 -10.44
N LYS A 14 21.76 -10.01 -10.65
CA LYS A 14 21.81 -8.54 -10.74
C LYS A 14 21.49 -7.91 -9.39
N VAL A 15 22.33 -6.97 -8.93
CA VAL A 15 22.07 -6.16 -7.74
C VAL A 15 20.93 -5.19 -8.05
N ILE A 16 19.85 -5.27 -7.31
CA ILE A 16 18.66 -4.43 -7.45
C ILE A 16 18.65 -3.29 -6.42
N LEU A 17 18.96 -3.63 -5.16
CA LEU A 17 19.20 -2.63 -4.10
C LEU A 17 20.66 -2.80 -3.67
N ASP A 18 21.41 -1.72 -3.65
CA ASP A 18 22.85 -1.71 -3.35
C ASP A 18 23.11 -0.84 -2.11
N ASN A 19 23.42 -1.49 -0.99
CA ASN A 19 23.78 -0.85 0.28
C ASN A 19 22.82 0.28 0.70
N LEU A 20 21.52 0.05 0.53
CA LEU A 20 20.49 1.04 0.79
C LEU A 20 20.28 1.23 2.30
N SER A 21 20.41 2.45 2.78
CA SER A 21 20.02 2.84 4.13
C SER A 21 18.94 3.92 4.07
N LEU A 22 17.87 3.71 4.85
CA LEU A 22 16.68 4.54 4.78
C LEU A 22 15.94 4.51 6.12
N ARG A 23 15.45 5.67 6.56
CA ARG A 23 14.57 5.79 7.73
C ARG A 23 13.27 6.47 7.34
N ILE A 24 12.15 5.91 7.79
CA ILE A 24 10.80 6.50 7.64
C ILE A 24 10.17 6.52 9.02
N ASP A 25 9.79 7.70 9.46
CA ASP A 25 9.18 7.91 10.76
C ASP A 25 7.64 7.78 10.67
N GLN A 26 7.00 7.65 11.82
CA GLN A 26 5.54 7.57 11.88
C GLN A 26 4.92 8.89 11.41
N GLY A 27 3.91 8.82 10.57
CA GLY A 27 3.23 9.98 10.00
C GLY A 27 3.90 10.57 8.76
N ASP A 28 5.03 10.00 8.31
CA ASP A 28 5.66 10.43 7.05
C ASP A 28 4.74 10.17 5.85
N LEU A 29 4.79 11.08 4.89
CA LEU A 29 4.26 10.92 3.54
C LEU A 29 5.43 10.96 2.57
N VAL A 30 5.78 9.80 2.02
CA VAL A 30 7.01 9.61 1.24
C VAL A 30 6.69 9.12 -0.15
N ALA A 31 7.27 9.77 -1.17
CA ALA A 31 7.33 9.24 -2.53
C ALA A 31 8.66 8.52 -2.75
N ILE A 32 8.62 7.32 -3.32
CA ILE A 32 9.79 6.61 -3.85
C ILE A 32 9.71 6.71 -5.37
N VAL A 33 10.68 7.39 -5.96
CA VAL A 33 10.77 7.60 -7.41
C VAL A 33 12.02 6.96 -7.99
N GLY A 34 12.06 6.78 -9.29
CA GLY A 34 13.21 6.22 -10.02
C GLY A 34 12.79 5.64 -11.35
N LYS A 35 13.75 5.34 -12.22
CA LYS A 35 13.51 4.75 -13.54
C LYS A 35 12.82 3.39 -13.43
N SER A 36 12.21 2.92 -14.53
CA SER A 36 11.69 1.55 -14.60
C SER A 36 12.84 0.57 -14.33
N GLY A 37 12.60 -0.44 -13.47
CA GLY A 37 13.61 -1.42 -13.08
C GLY A 37 14.60 -0.95 -12.01
N SER A 38 14.47 0.24 -11.41
CA SER A 38 15.35 0.70 -10.32
C SER A 38 15.10 0.04 -8.95
N GLY A 39 14.21 -0.95 -8.86
CA GLY A 39 13.96 -1.69 -7.61
C GLY A 39 12.86 -1.11 -6.71
N LYS A 40 12.05 -0.16 -7.18
CA LYS A 40 10.97 0.47 -6.38
C LYS A 40 9.98 -0.54 -5.81
N SER A 41 9.39 -1.38 -6.66
CA SER A 41 8.46 -2.42 -6.22
C SER A 41 9.16 -3.50 -5.37
N THR A 42 10.44 -3.78 -5.64
CA THR A 42 11.26 -4.68 -4.81
C THR A 42 11.43 -4.10 -3.40
N LEU A 43 11.76 -2.81 -3.29
CA LEU A 43 11.84 -2.12 -2.00
C LEU A 43 10.47 -2.12 -1.30
N LEU A 44 9.39 -1.85 -2.02
CA LEU A 44 8.06 -1.84 -1.44
C LEU A 44 7.64 -3.23 -0.91
N ASN A 45 7.98 -4.31 -1.63
CA ASN A 45 7.74 -5.69 -1.20
C ASN A 45 8.54 -6.05 0.06
N LEU A 46 9.79 -5.60 0.16
CA LEU A 46 10.60 -5.74 1.35
C LEU A 46 9.95 -5.00 2.53
N LEU A 47 9.58 -3.74 2.35
CA LEU A 47 8.89 -2.93 3.36
C LEU A 47 7.56 -3.54 3.80
N GLY A 48 6.86 -4.23 2.89
CA GLY A 48 5.60 -4.92 3.13
C GLY A 48 5.72 -6.31 3.75
N LEU A 49 6.95 -6.77 4.09
CA LEU A 49 7.23 -8.13 4.58
C LEU A 49 6.74 -9.23 3.62
N ILE A 50 6.79 -8.95 2.31
CA ILE A 50 6.47 -9.90 1.24
C ILE A 50 7.74 -10.61 0.74
N ASP A 51 8.90 -9.96 0.87
CA ASP A 51 10.21 -10.45 0.47
C ASP A 51 11.19 -10.30 1.63
N ASP A 52 11.91 -11.37 2.01
CA ASP A 52 12.94 -11.40 3.07
C ASP A 52 14.31 -11.88 2.57
N ASP A 53 14.47 -12.06 1.25
CA ASP A 53 15.75 -12.43 0.63
C ASP A 53 16.61 -11.18 0.37
N TYR A 54 17.25 -10.68 1.40
CA TYR A 54 18.19 -9.55 1.37
C TYR A 54 19.28 -9.73 2.43
N SER A 55 20.38 -8.97 2.29
CA SER A 55 21.35 -8.78 3.36
C SER A 55 21.21 -7.39 3.98
N GLY A 56 21.72 -7.21 5.20
CA GLY A 56 21.58 -5.97 5.96
C GLY A 56 20.59 -6.09 7.13
N ARG A 57 20.19 -4.95 7.69
CA ARG A 57 19.26 -4.89 8.80
C ARG A 57 18.00 -4.13 8.41
N TYR A 58 16.84 -4.77 8.59
CA TYR A 58 15.53 -4.16 8.45
C TYR A 58 14.78 -4.22 9.77
N GLU A 59 14.37 -3.06 10.28
CA GLU A 59 13.51 -2.92 11.44
C GLU A 59 12.18 -2.27 11.06
N ILE A 60 11.08 -2.86 11.51
CA ILE A 60 9.72 -2.34 11.35
C ILE A 60 8.92 -2.55 12.64
N PHE A 61 8.28 -1.49 13.15
CA PHE A 61 7.50 -1.53 14.40
C PHE A 61 8.29 -2.14 15.57
N GLY A 62 9.61 -1.86 15.66
CA GLY A 62 10.48 -2.39 16.71
C GLY A 62 10.82 -3.88 16.57
N GLN A 63 10.55 -4.50 15.44
CA GLN A 63 10.93 -5.88 15.13
C GLN A 63 11.96 -5.89 14.01
N THR A 64 13.04 -6.66 14.19
CA THR A 64 14.19 -6.71 13.28
C THR A 64 14.21 -8.00 12.47
N ASN A 65 14.51 -7.90 11.18
CA ASN A 65 14.76 -9.01 10.25
C ASN A 65 13.72 -10.14 10.35
N LEU A 66 12.45 -9.76 10.23
CA LEU A 66 11.34 -10.72 10.30
C LEU A 66 11.33 -11.62 9.05
N ALA A 67 11.32 -12.91 9.25
CA ALA A 67 11.10 -13.85 8.15
C ALA A 67 9.68 -13.73 7.59
N VAL A 68 9.56 -13.78 6.26
CA VAL A 68 8.27 -13.85 5.56
C VAL A 68 7.48 -15.08 6.06
N ASN A 69 6.17 -14.93 6.16
CA ASN A 69 5.26 -15.96 6.68
C ASN A 69 5.49 -16.40 8.13
N SER A 70 6.38 -15.77 8.89
CA SER A 70 6.44 -16.00 10.35
C SER A 70 5.17 -15.49 11.03
N ALA A 71 4.84 -16.03 12.20
CA ALA A 71 3.69 -15.58 12.98
C ALA A 71 3.74 -14.07 13.31
N LYS A 72 4.94 -13.53 13.54
CA LYS A 72 5.14 -12.10 13.80
C LYS A 72 4.92 -11.24 12.54
N SER A 73 5.50 -11.61 11.40
CA SER A 73 5.30 -10.87 10.15
C SER A 73 3.84 -10.89 9.72
N GLN A 74 3.15 -12.03 9.82
CA GLN A 74 1.73 -12.14 9.51
C GLN A 74 0.87 -11.25 10.44
N THR A 75 1.23 -11.15 11.72
CA THR A 75 0.54 -10.25 12.66
C THR A 75 0.74 -8.79 12.27
N ILE A 76 1.96 -8.38 11.95
CA ILE A 76 2.25 -7.01 11.50
C ILE A 76 1.51 -6.68 10.20
N ILE A 77 1.56 -7.57 9.21
CA ILE A 77 0.83 -7.38 7.95
C ILE A 77 -0.67 -7.23 8.20
N ARG A 78 -1.23 -8.11 9.04
CA ARG A 78 -2.66 -8.10 9.35
C ARG A 78 -3.11 -6.84 10.08
N GLU A 79 -2.32 -6.36 11.05
CA GLU A 79 -2.75 -5.34 12.00
C GLU A 79 -2.22 -3.94 11.68
N HIS A 80 -1.09 -3.85 10.98
CA HIS A 80 -0.39 -2.57 10.81
C HIS A 80 -0.16 -2.14 9.38
N ILE A 81 -0.22 -3.03 8.37
CA ILE A 81 0.09 -2.70 6.99
C ILE A 81 -1.13 -2.84 6.09
N SER A 82 -1.44 -1.82 5.29
CA SER A 82 -2.30 -1.92 4.11
C SER A 82 -1.47 -1.77 2.86
N TYR A 83 -1.79 -2.55 1.83
CA TYR A 83 -1.11 -2.52 0.55
C TYR A 83 -2.10 -2.15 -0.56
N LEU A 84 -1.75 -1.14 -1.35
CA LEU A 84 -2.40 -0.75 -2.59
C LEU A 84 -1.53 -1.21 -3.75
N PHE A 85 -1.93 -2.31 -4.38
CA PHE A 85 -1.20 -2.88 -5.50
C PHE A 85 -1.57 -2.18 -6.81
N GLN A 86 -0.64 -2.14 -7.76
CA GLN A 86 -0.83 -1.59 -9.09
C GLN A 86 -2.01 -2.24 -9.86
N ASN A 87 -2.23 -3.54 -9.64
CA ASN A 87 -3.33 -4.31 -10.21
C ASN A 87 -4.54 -4.43 -9.29
N PHE A 88 -4.72 -3.49 -8.34
CA PHE A 88 -5.79 -3.40 -7.35
C PHE A 88 -5.84 -4.56 -6.35
N ALA A 89 -5.42 -5.77 -6.73
CA ALA A 89 -5.49 -7.02 -5.96
C ALA A 89 -6.89 -7.26 -5.37
N LEU A 90 -7.91 -7.04 -6.18
CA LEU A 90 -9.30 -7.39 -5.90
C LEU A 90 -9.59 -8.79 -6.45
N ILE A 91 -10.59 -9.45 -5.90
CA ILE A 91 -11.08 -10.74 -6.38
C ILE A 91 -12.23 -10.43 -7.35
N ASP A 92 -11.96 -10.55 -8.64
CA ASP A 92 -12.84 -10.06 -9.73
C ASP A 92 -14.20 -10.75 -9.77
N ASP A 93 -14.25 -12.07 -9.50
CA ASP A 93 -15.47 -12.86 -9.51
C ASP A 93 -16.33 -12.71 -8.25
N GLU A 94 -15.80 -12.00 -7.22
CA GLU A 94 -16.46 -11.74 -5.97
C GLU A 94 -17.08 -10.35 -5.93
N THR A 95 -18.04 -10.15 -5.01
CA THR A 95 -18.71 -8.86 -4.83
C THR A 95 -17.79 -7.82 -4.17
N VAL A 96 -18.15 -6.55 -4.31
CA VAL A 96 -17.54 -5.44 -3.57
C VAL A 96 -17.63 -5.67 -2.07
N GLU A 97 -18.80 -6.13 -1.57
CA GLU A 97 -18.99 -6.50 -0.16
C GLU A 97 -17.93 -7.50 0.30
N TYR A 98 -17.75 -8.59 -0.45
CA TYR A 98 -16.77 -9.62 -0.12
C TYR A 98 -15.34 -9.03 -0.03
N ASN A 99 -14.92 -8.29 -1.06
CA ASN A 99 -13.60 -7.69 -1.13
C ASN A 99 -13.33 -6.70 0.03
N LEU A 100 -14.32 -5.90 0.41
CA LEU A 100 -14.21 -4.95 1.53
C LEU A 100 -14.24 -5.66 2.88
N MET A 101 -15.04 -6.72 3.04
CA MET A 101 -15.09 -7.53 4.26
C MET A 101 -13.75 -8.17 4.62
N LEU A 102 -12.88 -8.44 3.64
CA LEU A 102 -11.52 -8.94 3.90
C LEU A 102 -10.71 -7.99 4.79
N ALA A 103 -10.87 -6.68 4.62
CA ALA A 103 -10.20 -5.67 5.45
C ALA A 103 -10.65 -5.73 6.93
N LEU A 104 -11.89 -6.11 7.16
CA LEU A 104 -12.50 -6.20 8.49
C LEU A 104 -12.52 -7.62 9.06
N LYS A 105 -11.86 -8.60 8.40
CA LYS A 105 -11.88 -10.01 8.81
C LYS A 105 -11.48 -10.21 10.26
N TYR A 106 -10.44 -9.51 10.70
CA TYR A 106 -9.88 -9.63 12.05
C TYR A 106 -10.34 -8.52 13.00
N VAL A 107 -11.20 -7.60 12.54
CA VAL A 107 -11.74 -6.53 13.39
C VAL A 107 -12.90 -7.09 14.21
N LYS A 108 -12.85 -6.88 15.54
CA LYS A 108 -13.88 -7.33 16.49
C LYS A 108 -15.10 -6.41 16.43
N LEU A 109 -15.94 -6.58 15.41
CA LEU A 109 -17.21 -5.88 15.22
C LEU A 109 -18.30 -6.88 14.84
N SER A 110 -19.56 -6.54 15.17
CA SER A 110 -20.71 -7.30 14.69
C SER A 110 -20.81 -7.25 13.16
N LYS A 111 -21.49 -8.24 12.54
CA LYS A 111 -21.73 -8.22 11.08
C LYS A 111 -22.46 -6.93 10.66
N LYS A 112 -23.44 -6.50 11.47
CA LYS A 112 -24.21 -5.27 11.22
C LYS A 112 -23.31 -4.03 11.22
N ASP A 113 -22.41 -3.91 12.20
CA ASP A 113 -21.51 -2.75 12.28
C ASP A 113 -20.46 -2.77 11.14
N LYS A 114 -20.01 -3.96 10.73
CA LYS A 114 -19.14 -4.09 9.56
C LYS A 114 -19.84 -3.61 8.29
N LEU A 115 -21.07 -4.08 8.04
CA LEU A 115 -21.87 -3.63 6.88
C LEU A 115 -22.06 -2.11 6.86
N LYS A 116 -22.41 -1.52 8.01
CA LYS A 116 -22.54 -0.06 8.13
C LYS A 116 -21.24 0.66 7.72
N LYS A 117 -20.07 0.16 8.16
CA LYS A 117 -18.77 0.71 7.75
C LYS A 117 -18.52 0.57 6.25
N LEU A 118 -18.97 -0.52 5.62
CA LEU A 118 -18.88 -0.70 4.18
C LEU A 118 -19.73 0.33 3.43
N GLU A 119 -20.95 0.56 3.88
CA GLU A 119 -21.86 1.56 3.30
C GLU A 119 -21.24 2.98 3.42
N GLU A 120 -20.77 3.34 4.61
CA GLU A 120 -20.10 4.63 4.86
C GLU A 120 -18.88 4.85 3.97
N ILE A 121 -18.03 3.82 3.79
CA ILE A 121 -16.83 3.97 2.95
C ILE A 121 -17.19 4.02 1.47
N LEU A 122 -18.20 3.27 1.01
CA LEU A 122 -18.66 3.33 -0.36
C LEU A 122 -19.25 4.69 -0.71
N GLU A 123 -19.98 5.31 0.21
CA GLU A 123 -20.44 6.69 0.06
C GLU A 123 -19.25 7.66 -0.05
N ARG A 124 -18.26 7.54 0.84
CA ARG A 124 -17.04 8.37 0.83
C ARG A 124 -16.26 8.28 -0.49
N VAL A 125 -16.20 7.10 -1.12
CA VAL A 125 -15.51 6.91 -2.41
C VAL A 125 -16.43 7.08 -3.64
N GLY A 126 -17.69 7.49 -3.43
CA GLY A 126 -18.65 7.77 -4.51
C GLY A 126 -19.17 6.52 -5.23
N LEU A 127 -19.32 5.39 -4.50
CA LEU A 127 -19.74 4.10 -5.05
C LEU A 127 -20.86 3.44 -4.23
N SER A 128 -21.79 4.21 -3.68
CA SER A 128 -22.84 3.73 -2.74
C SER A 128 -23.71 2.60 -3.30
N ALA A 129 -23.91 2.55 -4.62
CA ALA A 129 -24.79 1.56 -5.26
C ALA A 129 -24.11 0.23 -5.61
N THR A 130 -22.78 0.09 -5.36
CA THR A 130 -21.99 -1.03 -5.90
C THR A 130 -21.82 -2.21 -4.94
N LEU A 131 -22.31 -2.14 -3.71
CA LEU A 131 -22.02 -3.11 -2.63
C LEU A 131 -22.18 -4.59 -3.06
N HIS A 132 -23.22 -4.88 -3.82
CA HIS A 132 -23.55 -6.26 -4.26
C HIS A 132 -23.12 -6.57 -5.70
N GLN A 133 -22.51 -5.61 -6.40
CA GLN A 133 -21.96 -5.84 -7.74
C GLN A 133 -20.67 -6.65 -7.67
N LYS A 134 -20.38 -7.42 -8.71
CA LYS A 134 -19.06 -8.06 -8.85
C LYS A 134 -18.03 -7.01 -9.23
N VAL A 135 -16.79 -7.21 -8.78
CA VAL A 135 -15.68 -6.33 -9.13
C VAL A 135 -15.44 -6.30 -10.63
N SER A 136 -15.61 -7.42 -11.32
CA SER A 136 -15.50 -7.52 -12.78
C SER A 136 -16.49 -6.65 -13.58
N GLU A 137 -17.56 -6.17 -12.95
CA GLU A 137 -18.56 -5.28 -13.56
C GLU A 137 -18.20 -3.80 -13.45
N LEU A 138 -17.15 -3.48 -12.67
CA LEU A 138 -16.70 -2.12 -12.39
C LEU A 138 -15.64 -1.67 -13.41
N SER A 139 -15.64 -0.39 -13.75
CA SER A 139 -14.55 0.26 -14.49
C SER A 139 -13.23 0.23 -13.69
N GLY A 140 -12.08 0.37 -14.35
CA GLY A 140 -10.78 0.38 -13.67
C GLY A 140 -10.66 1.48 -12.61
N GLY A 141 -11.23 2.66 -12.85
CA GLY A 141 -11.27 3.74 -11.85
C GLY A 141 -12.14 3.41 -10.64
N GLU A 142 -13.27 2.70 -10.83
CA GLU A 142 -14.11 2.22 -9.72
C GLU A 142 -13.41 1.12 -8.94
N GLN A 143 -12.76 0.16 -9.61
CA GLN A 143 -11.97 -0.88 -8.97
C GLN A 143 -10.85 -0.27 -8.11
N GLN A 144 -10.15 0.75 -8.61
CA GLN A 144 -9.14 1.46 -7.84
C GLN A 144 -9.74 2.13 -6.60
N ARG A 145 -10.91 2.78 -6.71
CA ARG A 145 -11.59 3.35 -5.55
C ARG A 145 -12.02 2.29 -4.53
N ILE A 146 -12.43 1.09 -4.97
CA ILE A 146 -12.68 -0.05 -4.05
C ILE A 146 -11.40 -0.51 -3.36
N ALA A 147 -10.26 -0.58 -4.07
CA ALA A 147 -8.97 -0.92 -3.46
C ALA A 147 -8.56 0.12 -2.39
N VAL A 148 -8.76 1.40 -2.67
CA VAL A 148 -8.55 2.49 -1.69
C VAL A 148 -9.53 2.37 -0.51
N ALA A 149 -10.81 2.13 -0.76
CA ALA A 149 -11.81 1.91 0.29
C ALA A 149 -11.40 0.75 1.22
N ARG A 150 -10.90 -0.34 0.66
CA ARG A 150 -10.37 -1.48 1.41
C ARG A 150 -9.16 -1.08 2.28
N ALA A 151 -8.27 -0.23 1.78
CA ALA A 151 -7.12 0.28 2.54
C ALA A 151 -7.54 1.24 3.67
N ILE A 152 -8.55 2.06 3.47
CA ILE A 152 -9.10 2.96 4.50
C ILE A 152 -9.77 2.14 5.62
N LEU A 153 -10.59 1.14 5.26
CA LEU A 153 -11.31 0.28 6.22
C LEU A 153 -10.37 -0.51 7.13
N LYS A 154 -9.20 -0.90 6.62
CA LYS A 154 -8.24 -1.67 7.40
C LYS A 154 -7.61 -0.79 8.49
N PRO A 155 -7.60 -1.22 9.76
CA PRO A 155 -6.98 -0.48 10.86
C PRO A 155 -5.45 -0.58 10.79
N SER A 156 -4.86 0.02 9.75
CA SER A 156 -3.41 0.00 9.51
C SER A 156 -2.76 1.33 9.87
N GLN A 157 -1.48 1.30 10.22
CA GLN A 157 -0.64 2.45 10.52
C GLN A 157 0.27 2.81 9.33
N LEU A 158 0.52 1.84 8.46
CA LEU A 158 1.36 1.97 7.27
C LEU A 158 0.56 1.63 6.02
N ILE A 159 0.59 2.53 5.05
CA ILE A 159 0.04 2.33 3.71
C ILE A 159 1.21 2.24 2.74
N LEU A 160 1.29 1.13 2.01
CA LEU A 160 2.24 0.91 0.92
C LEU A 160 1.47 0.94 -0.39
N ALA A 161 1.77 1.89 -1.26
CA ALA A 161 1.08 2.08 -2.53
C ALA A 161 2.05 1.95 -3.71
N ASP A 162 1.84 0.94 -4.55
CA ASP A 162 2.64 0.68 -5.75
C ASP A 162 1.90 1.22 -6.97
N GLU A 163 2.41 2.32 -7.55
CA GLU A 163 1.84 3.03 -8.72
C GLU A 163 0.30 3.20 -8.62
N PRO A 164 -0.22 3.74 -7.51
CA PRO A 164 -1.66 3.71 -7.22
C PRO A 164 -2.52 4.51 -8.20
N THR A 165 -1.87 5.28 -9.08
CA THR A 165 -2.52 6.19 -10.02
C THR A 165 -2.07 5.99 -11.47
N GLY A 166 -1.17 5.04 -11.73
CA GLY A 166 -0.44 4.92 -12.99
C GLY A 166 -1.28 4.63 -14.25
N SER A 167 -2.48 4.07 -14.08
CA SER A 167 -3.39 3.74 -15.20
C SER A 167 -4.70 4.56 -15.18
N LEU A 168 -4.78 5.59 -14.35
CA LEU A 168 -5.98 6.39 -14.15
C LEU A 168 -5.97 7.67 -14.99
N ASP A 169 -7.15 8.11 -15.39
CA ASP A 169 -7.36 9.47 -15.89
C ASP A 169 -7.10 10.50 -14.78
N PRO A 170 -6.90 11.79 -15.11
CA PRO A 170 -6.54 12.82 -14.14
C PRO A 170 -7.56 12.98 -13.00
N GLU A 171 -8.86 12.80 -13.24
CA GLU A 171 -9.90 12.95 -12.24
C GLU A 171 -9.82 11.82 -11.18
N ASN A 172 -9.74 10.57 -11.64
CA ASN A 172 -9.58 9.41 -10.75
C ASN A 172 -8.22 9.42 -10.04
N ARG A 173 -7.14 9.85 -10.71
CA ARG A 173 -5.83 10.06 -10.10
C ARG A 173 -5.91 11.01 -8.90
N ASP A 174 -6.48 12.20 -9.11
CA ASP A 174 -6.56 13.24 -8.08
C ASP A 174 -7.45 12.80 -6.92
N LEU A 175 -8.50 12.04 -7.19
CA LEU A 175 -9.37 11.48 -6.16
C LEU A 175 -8.62 10.42 -5.30
N VAL A 176 -7.88 9.50 -5.92
CA VAL A 176 -7.07 8.50 -5.21
C VAL A 176 -5.99 9.18 -4.36
N LEU A 177 -5.29 10.16 -4.95
CA LEU A 177 -4.28 10.94 -4.25
C LEU A 177 -4.87 11.66 -3.03
N LYS A 178 -6.04 12.29 -3.20
CA LYS A 178 -6.77 12.93 -2.09
C LYS A 178 -6.98 11.96 -0.91
N PHE A 179 -7.44 10.74 -1.17
CA PHE A 179 -7.63 9.74 -0.12
C PHE A 179 -6.33 9.33 0.58
N LEU A 180 -5.22 9.18 -0.17
CA LEU A 180 -3.92 8.89 0.42
C LEU A 180 -3.45 10.03 1.33
N LEU A 181 -3.62 11.28 0.90
CA LEU A 181 -3.31 12.47 1.69
C LEU A 181 -4.20 12.58 2.95
N GLU A 182 -5.48 12.25 2.83
CA GLU A 182 -6.40 12.21 3.99
C GLU A 182 -5.95 11.16 5.01
N MET A 183 -5.62 9.94 4.57
CA MET A 183 -5.09 8.88 5.45
C MET A 183 -3.81 9.32 6.17
N ASN A 184 -2.93 10.06 5.50
CA ASN A 184 -1.74 10.60 6.14
C ASN A 184 -2.09 11.68 7.17
N ARG A 185 -3.01 12.60 6.87
CA ARG A 185 -3.51 13.61 7.82
C ARG A 185 -4.18 12.97 9.05
N GLU A 186 -4.77 11.79 8.89
CA GLU A 186 -5.31 10.97 9.99
C GLU A 186 -4.21 10.27 10.81
N GLY A 187 -2.92 10.53 10.52
CA GLY A 187 -1.75 10.04 11.27
C GLY A 187 -1.15 8.74 10.74
N LYS A 188 -1.62 8.22 9.61
CA LYS A 188 -0.99 7.05 8.97
C LYS A 188 0.29 7.46 8.25
N THR A 189 1.27 6.57 8.25
CA THR A 189 2.45 6.68 7.39
C THR A 189 2.08 6.18 6.00
N VAL A 190 2.42 6.93 4.96
CA VAL A 190 2.09 6.59 3.57
C VAL A 190 3.35 6.60 2.73
N ILE A 191 3.62 5.49 2.06
CA ILE A 191 4.73 5.34 1.12
C ILE A 191 4.14 5.07 -0.26
N ILE A 192 4.43 5.95 -1.20
CA ILE A 192 3.94 5.88 -2.58
C ILE A 192 5.11 5.63 -3.51
N VAL A 193 5.13 4.49 -4.17
CA VAL A 193 6.00 4.28 -5.34
C VAL A 193 5.31 4.88 -6.55
N THR A 194 5.98 5.78 -7.27
CA THR A 194 5.42 6.38 -8.47
C THR A 194 6.50 6.89 -9.43
N HIS A 195 6.16 6.95 -10.70
CA HIS A 195 6.91 7.68 -11.74
C HIS A 195 6.23 9.01 -12.12
N ASP A 196 5.05 9.31 -11.56
CA ASP A 196 4.34 10.56 -11.76
C ASP A 196 4.92 11.65 -10.87
N ALA A 197 5.55 12.65 -11.50
CA ALA A 197 6.14 13.79 -10.80
C ALA A 197 5.10 14.63 -10.04
N TYR A 198 3.87 14.71 -10.57
CA TYR A 198 2.79 15.42 -9.89
C TYR A 198 2.43 14.77 -8.56
N VAL A 199 2.30 13.43 -8.54
CA VAL A 199 2.03 12.67 -7.32
C VAL A 199 3.19 12.80 -6.33
N ALA A 200 4.43 12.68 -6.81
CA ALA A 200 5.63 12.79 -5.97
C ALA A 200 5.74 14.17 -5.29
N GLN A 201 5.41 15.25 -6.00
CA GLN A 201 5.42 16.63 -5.46
C GLN A 201 4.38 16.88 -4.36
N GLN A 202 3.35 16.05 -4.23
CA GLN A 202 2.37 16.14 -3.15
C GLN A 202 2.87 15.47 -1.85
N CYS A 203 3.97 14.73 -1.90
CA CYS A 203 4.57 14.08 -0.75
C CYS A 203 5.52 15.02 0.01
N HIS A 204 5.65 14.81 1.33
CA HIS A 204 6.52 15.61 2.17
C HIS A 204 8.00 15.35 1.89
N ARG A 205 8.33 14.14 1.43
CA ARG A 205 9.68 13.69 1.16
C ARG A 205 9.71 12.83 -0.09
N ILE A 206 10.72 13.05 -0.92
CA ILE A 206 10.98 12.24 -2.14
C ILE A 206 12.29 11.49 -1.93
N ILE A 207 12.26 10.19 -2.17
CA ILE A 207 13.41 9.30 -2.17
C ILE A 207 13.63 8.82 -3.59
N GLU A 208 14.77 9.14 -4.16
CA GLU A 208 15.14 8.70 -5.51
C GLU A 208 15.99 7.43 -5.41
N LEU A 209 15.48 6.33 -5.99
CA LEU A 209 16.27 5.12 -6.15
C LEU A 209 17.12 5.23 -7.41
N GLY A 210 18.43 5.21 -7.23
CA GLY A 210 19.39 5.10 -8.32
C GLY A 210 19.28 3.75 -9.07
N GLU A 211 19.90 3.66 -10.24
CA GLU A 211 20.07 2.36 -10.92
C GLU A 211 21.02 1.51 -10.08
N GLY A 212 20.61 0.30 -9.72
CA GLY A 212 21.53 -0.71 -9.19
C GLY A 212 22.64 -0.96 -10.22
N LYS A 213 23.88 -0.96 -9.77
CA LYS A 213 25.06 -1.20 -10.61
C LYS A 213 25.15 -2.64 -11.07
#